data_072481aa82472d4e22bc96e43a79c52b
#
_entry.id   072481aa82472d4e22bc96e43a79c52b
#
_cell.length_a   1.000
_cell.length_b   1.000
_cell.length_c   1.000
_cell.angle_alpha   90.00
_cell.angle_beta   90.00
_cell.angle_gamma   90.00
#
_symmetry.space_group_name_H-M   'P 1'
#
loop_
_entity.id
_entity.type
_entity.pdbx_description
1 polymer ?
#
loop_
_entity_poly.entity_id
_entity_poly.type
_entity_poly.pdbx_seq_one_letter_code
_entity_poly.pdbx_strand_id
1 'polypeptide(L)'
;MKLLKVAAIAAIVFSGSALAGVVPQYGGGGNHGGGGNNSGPNSELNIYQYGGGNSALALQTDARNSDLTITQHGGGNGADVGQGSDDSSIDLTQRGFGNSATLDQSNGKNSEMTVKQFGGGNGAAVDQTASNSSVNVTQVGFGNNATAHQY
;
A
#
# COMPACT_ATOMS: atom_id res chain seq x y z
N MET A 1 -12.58 -24.86 -9.37
CA MET A 1 -11.52 -23.96 -9.86
C MET A 1 -12.03 -22.54 -9.65
N LYS A 2 -11.45 -21.80 -8.70
CA LYS A 2 -11.81 -20.39 -8.47
C LYS A 2 -11.14 -19.56 -9.54
N LEU A 3 -11.93 -18.91 -10.40
CA LEU A 3 -11.41 -17.98 -11.40
C LEU A 3 -10.83 -16.74 -10.69
N LEU A 4 -9.55 -16.54 -10.87
CA LEU A 4 -8.85 -15.35 -10.46
C LEU A 4 -9.34 -14.16 -11.31
N LYS A 5 -9.86 -13.14 -10.67
CA LYS A 5 -10.31 -11.92 -11.34
C LYS A 5 -9.37 -10.77 -11.01
N VAL A 6 -8.82 -10.16 -12.04
CA VAL A 6 -7.88 -9.04 -11.94
C VAL A 6 -8.65 -7.73 -11.99
N ALA A 7 -8.49 -6.88 -11.00
CA ALA A 7 -9.04 -5.53 -11.00
C ALA A 7 -8.00 -4.50 -11.48
N ALA A 8 -8.46 -3.38 -12.00
CA ALA A 8 -7.64 -2.42 -12.72
C ALA A 8 -6.63 -1.69 -11.82
N ILE A 9 -5.42 -1.52 -12.32
CA ILE A 9 -4.30 -0.82 -11.69
C ILE A 9 -4.18 0.58 -12.30
N ALA A 10 -4.18 1.61 -11.47
CA ALA A 10 -3.76 2.94 -11.87
C ALA A 10 -2.40 3.28 -11.26
N ALA A 11 -1.33 3.10 -12.01
CA ALA A 11 -0.01 3.61 -11.64
C ALA A 11 0.27 4.87 -12.44
N ILE A 12 0.41 6.02 -11.78
CA ILE A 12 0.82 7.27 -12.43
C ILE A 12 2.28 7.52 -12.08
N VAL A 13 3.14 7.32 -13.05
CA VAL A 13 4.58 7.58 -12.92
C VAL A 13 4.89 8.95 -13.53
N PHE A 14 5.32 9.90 -12.70
CA PHE A 14 5.82 11.19 -13.17
C PHE A 14 7.33 11.28 -13.06
N SER A 15 7.97 11.39 -14.21
CA SER A 15 9.34 11.78 -14.53
C SER A 15 10.51 10.88 -14.11
N GLY A 16 11.32 10.53 -15.12
CA GLY A 16 12.75 10.23 -15.03
C GLY A 16 13.15 9.04 -14.15
N SER A 17 13.15 7.84 -14.73
CA SER A 17 13.70 6.60 -14.14
C SER A 17 13.13 6.17 -12.78
N ALA A 18 11.82 6.17 -12.63
CA ALA A 18 11.17 5.40 -11.58
C ALA A 18 10.90 3.98 -12.10
N LEU A 19 11.49 2.96 -11.48
CA LEU A 19 11.07 1.58 -11.69
C LEU A 19 9.83 1.36 -10.81
N ALA A 20 8.66 1.49 -11.40
CA ALA A 20 7.46 0.93 -10.78
C ALA A 20 7.56 -0.60 -10.89
N GLY A 21 7.67 -1.28 -9.77
CA GLY A 21 7.59 -2.74 -9.72
C GLY A 21 6.23 -3.23 -10.21
N VAL A 22 6.17 -4.49 -10.63
CA VAL A 22 4.92 -5.13 -11.05
C VAL A 22 3.91 -5.04 -9.92
N VAL A 23 2.76 -4.47 -10.19
CA VAL A 23 1.64 -4.39 -9.23
C VAL A 23 0.61 -5.46 -9.61
N PRO A 24 0.67 -6.68 -9.05
CA PRO A 24 -0.41 -7.63 -9.22
C PRO A 24 -1.55 -7.28 -8.26
N GLN A 25 -2.66 -6.87 -8.81
CA GLN A 25 -3.90 -6.70 -8.05
C GLN A 25 -4.76 -7.95 -8.25
N TYR A 26 -4.97 -8.70 -7.20
CA TYR A 26 -5.86 -9.85 -7.18
C TYR A 26 -7.08 -9.54 -6.32
N GLY A 27 -8.17 -9.30 -6.94
CA GLY A 27 -9.41 -9.10 -6.22
C GLY A 27 -10.62 -9.25 -7.13
N GLY A 28 -11.53 -10.09 -6.73
CA GLY A 28 -12.52 -10.67 -7.60
C GLY A 28 -13.73 -9.84 -7.92
N GLY A 29 -14.22 -10.03 -9.06
CA GLY A 29 -15.54 -10.32 -9.40
C GLY A 29 -16.47 -9.30 -9.96
N GLY A 30 -16.36 -9.00 -11.22
CA GLY A 30 -17.45 -8.38 -11.97
C GLY A 30 -18.68 -9.30 -12.02
N ASN A 31 -19.83 -8.79 -11.67
CA ASN A 31 -21.09 -9.46 -11.89
C ASN A 31 -21.71 -8.97 -13.21
N HIS A 32 -21.98 -9.90 -14.11
CA HIS A 32 -22.80 -9.64 -15.26
C HIS A 32 -24.19 -10.23 -15.07
N GLY A 33 -25.15 -9.36 -14.78
CA GLY A 33 -26.55 -9.60 -15.03
C GLY A 33 -27.39 -10.18 -13.89
N GLY A 34 -28.31 -9.37 -13.40
CA GLY A 34 -29.48 -9.84 -12.66
C GLY A 34 -29.47 -9.52 -11.18
N GLY A 35 -30.10 -8.41 -10.78
CA GLY A 35 -30.73 -8.11 -9.51
C GLY A 35 -30.17 -8.79 -8.25
N GLY A 36 -28.96 -8.48 -7.84
CA GLY A 36 -28.38 -8.95 -6.60
C GLY A 36 -27.23 -8.00 -6.23
N ASN A 37 -27.11 -7.68 -4.97
CA ASN A 37 -26.11 -6.78 -4.40
C ASN A 37 -24.74 -6.97 -5.07
N ASN A 38 -24.29 -5.98 -5.82
CA ASN A 38 -22.95 -5.91 -6.37
C ASN A 38 -21.94 -5.72 -5.23
N SER A 39 -21.54 -6.81 -4.63
CA SER A 39 -20.41 -6.83 -3.69
C SER A 39 -19.13 -7.18 -4.46
N GLY A 40 -18.82 -6.38 -5.47
CA GLY A 40 -17.49 -6.39 -6.05
C GLY A 40 -16.52 -5.70 -5.08
N PRO A 41 -15.24 -6.08 -5.03
CA PRO A 41 -14.29 -5.34 -4.23
C PRO A 41 -14.12 -3.92 -4.81
N ASN A 42 -14.60 -2.92 -4.10
CA ASN A 42 -14.33 -1.51 -4.39
C ASN A 42 -12.99 -1.14 -3.75
N SER A 43 -11.92 -1.73 -4.25
CA SER A 43 -10.61 -1.48 -3.69
C SER A 43 -9.77 -0.67 -4.67
N GLU A 44 -9.03 0.29 -4.15
CA GLU A 44 -8.21 1.19 -4.92
C GLU A 44 -6.74 1.04 -4.54
N LEU A 45 -5.85 1.05 -5.55
CA LEU A 45 -4.42 1.01 -5.35
C LEU A 45 -3.78 2.14 -6.15
N ASN A 46 -3.14 3.06 -5.46
CA ASN A 46 -2.50 4.23 -6.04
C ASN A 46 -1.01 4.28 -5.71
N ILE A 47 -0.16 4.47 -6.71
CA ILE A 47 1.27 4.68 -6.52
C ILE A 47 1.68 5.96 -7.23
N TYR A 48 2.23 6.90 -6.45
CA TYR A 48 2.77 8.17 -6.95
C TYR A 48 4.26 8.25 -6.65
N GLN A 49 5.09 8.33 -7.70
CA GLN A 49 6.54 8.43 -7.57
C GLN A 49 7.05 9.68 -8.29
N TYR A 50 7.78 10.51 -7.56
CA TYR A 50 8.39 11.74 -8.08
C TYR A 50 9.89 11.74 -7.76
N GLY A 51 10.72 11.99 -8.78
CA GLY A 51 12.18 12.01 -8.63
C GLY A 51 12.85 10.78 -9.22
N GLY A 52 14.04 10.42 -8.76
CA GLY A 52 14.86 9.40 -9.37
C GLY A 52 15.08 8.16 -8.48
N GLY A 53 15.05 6.96 -9.08
CA GLY A 53 15.43 5.72 -8.41
C GLY A 53 14.48 5.26 -7.31
N ASN A 54 13.25 5.79 -7.22
CA ASN A 54 12.25 5.29 -6.29
C ASN A 54 11.72 3.94 -6.77
N SER A 55 11.43 3.04 -5.82
CA SER A 55 10.85 1.73 -6.09
C SER A 55 9.65 1.48 -5.19
N ALA A 56 8.56 0.99 -5.74
CA ALA A 56 7.40 0.57 -4.98
C ALA A 56 6.88 -0.77 -5.49
N LEU A 57 6.68 -1.71 -4.57
CA LEU A 57 5.94 -2.93 -4.77
C LEU A 57 4.70 -2.88 -3.90
N ALA A 58 3.54 -3.09 -4.50
CA ALA A 58 2.27 -3.15 -3.77
C ALA A 58 1.48 -4.38 -4.20
N LEU A 59 0.97 -5.11 -3.23
CA LEU A 59 0.13 -6.26 -3.45
C LEU A 59 -1.16 -6.11 -2.64
N GLN A 60 -2.28 -6.04 -3.33
CA GLN A 60 -3.60 -6.01 -2.70
C GLN A 60 -4.38 -7.26 -3.09
N THR A 61 -4.68 -8.12 -2.14
CA THR A 61 -5.34 -9.42 -2.36
C THR A 61 -6.53 -9.60 -1.45
N ASP A 62 -7.64 -10.08 -2.01
CA ASP A 62 -8.89 -10.38 -1.27
C ASP A 62 -9.41 -9.23 -0.39
N ALA A 63 -8.91 -8.02 -0.61
CA ALA A 63 -9.31 -6.81 0.08
C ALA A 63 -10.57 -6.22 -0.56
N ARG A 64 -11.59 -5.93 0.23
CA ARG A 64 -12.84 -5.29 -0.20
C ARG A 64 -12.97 -3.92 0.42
N ASN A 65 -13.44 -2.93 -0.35
CA ASN A 65 -13.59 -1.55 0.10
C ASN A 65 -12.31 -1.04 0.78
N SER A 66 -11.16 -1.34 0.19
CA SER A 66 -9.88 -1.06 0.83
C SER A 66 -9.00 -0.22 -0.08
N ASP A 67 -8.32 0.76 0.50
CA ASP A 67 -7.50 1.71 -0.21
C ASP A 67 -6.03 1.55 0.15
N LEU A 68 -5.17 1.49 -0.86
CA LEU A 68 -3.73 1.48 -0.68
C LEU A 68 -3.12 2.63 -1.47
N THR A 69 -2.49 3.56 -0.78
CA THR A 69 -1.82 4.69 -1.42
C THR A 69 -0.34 4.74 -1.03
N ILE A 70 0.53 4.81 -2.02
CA ILE A 70 1.97 5.00 -1.85
C ILE A 70 2.38 6.28 -2.54
N THR A 71 2.98 7.19 -1.80
CA THR A 71 3.56 8.43 -2.32
C THR A 71 5.05 8.50 -2.01
N GLN A 72 5.89 8.52 -3.03
CA GLN A 72 7.34 8.66 -2.90
C GLN A 72 7.81 9.92 -3.62
N HIS A 73 8.54 10.76 -2.90
CA HIS A 73 9.11 11.99 -3.46
C HIS A 73 10.58 12.12 -3.09
N GLY A 74 11.44 12.25 -4.09
CA GLY A 74 12.89 12.37 -3.92
C GLY A 74 13.65 11.27 -4.63
N GLY A 75 14.65 10.68 -4.00
CA GLY A 75 15.52 9.72 -4.64
C GLY A 75 15.78 8.44 -3.86
N GLY A 76 15.71 7.28 -4.54
CA GLY A 76 16.07 6.00 -3.96
C GLY A 76 15.18 5.54 -2.80
N ASN A 77 13.95 6.03 -2.68
CA ASN A 77 13.02 5.53 -1.67
C ASN A 77 12.48 4.16 -2.10
N GLY A 78 12.35 3.24 -1.14
CA GLY A 78 11.82 1.89 -1.35
C GLY A 78 10.55 1.64 -0.56
N ALA A 79 9.57 0.98 -1.16
CA ALA A 79 8.35 0.55 -0.50
C ALA A 79 7.99 -0.89 -0.92
N ASP A 80 7.62 -1.71 0.07
CA ASP A 80 7.04 -3.03 -0.12
C ASP A 80 5.78 -3.12 0.75
N VAL A 81 4.61 -3.20 0.12
CA VAL A 81 3.33 -3.07 0.81
C VAL A 81 2.37 -4.19 0.41
N GLY A 82 1.90 -4.94 1.41
CA GLY A 82 0.86 -5.95 1.29
C GLY A 82 -0.43 -5.53 1.99
N GLN A 83 -1.57 -5.68 1.32
CA GLN A 83 -2.88 -5.46 1.91
C GLN A 83 -3.83 -6.61 1.57
N GLY A 84 -4.27 -7.34 2.59
CA GLY A 84 -5.22 -8.45 2.50
C GLY A 84 -6.36 -8.32 3.53
N SER A 85 -6.79 -7.09 3.80
CA SER A 85 -7.81 -6.77 4.81
C SER A 85 -9.02 -6.09 4.16
N ASP A 86 -10.23 -6.40 4.64
CA ASP A 86 -11.46 -5.75 4.20
C ASP A 86 -11.68 -4.40 4.93
N ASP A 87 -12.32 -3.44 4.25
CA ASP A 87 -12.74 -2.14 4.80
C ASP A 87 -11.56 -1.39 5.47
N SER A 88 -10.38 -1.48 4.88
CA SER A 88 -9.13 -1.05 5.52
C SER A 88 -8.33 -0.13 4.61
N SER A 89 -7.44 0.67 5.20
CA SER A 89 -6.60 1.58 4.42
C SER A 89 -5.13 1.54 4.80
N ILE A 90 -4.26 1.72 3.79
CA ILE A 90 -2.83 1.94 3.98
C ILE A 90 -2.44 3.24 3.25
N ASP A 91 -1.83 4.17 3.98
CA ASP A 91 -1.20 5.38 3.43
C ASP A 91 0.29 5.40 3.77
N LEU A 92 1.12 5.28 2.75
CA LEU A 92 2.57 5.42 2.86
C LEU A 92 3.05 6.69 2.16
N THR A 93 3.67 7.58 2.89
CA THR A 93 4.33 8.76 2.36
C THR A 93 5.82 8.76 2.69
N GLN A 94 6.67 8.77 1.68
CA GLN A 94 8.13 8.90 1.81
C GLN A 94 8.60 10.15 1.08
N ARG A 95 9.30 11.05 1.79
CA ARG A 95 9.91 12.24 1.19
C ARG A 95 11.36 12.37 1.59
N GLY A 96 12.23 12.47 0.60
CA GLY A 96 13.68 12.58 0.79
C GLY A 96 14.43 11.48 0.07
N PHE A 97 15.46 10.93 0.69
CA PHE A 97 16.37 10.01 0.01
C PHE A 97 16.58 8.73 0.79
N GLY A 98 16.50 7.57 0.10
CA GLY A 98 16.85 6.28 0.67
C GLY A 98 15.97 5.85 1.83
N ASN A 99 14.74 6.34 1.96
CA ASN A 99 13.81 5.83 2.96
C ASN A 99 13.28 4.46 2.51
N SER A 100 13.04 3.56 3.47
CA SER A 100 12.53 2.22 3.22
C SER A 100 11.32 1.93 4.10
N ALA A 101 10.28 1.32 3.53
CA ALA A 101 9.12 0.87 4.27
C ALA A 101 8.68 -0.53 3.83
N THR A 102 8.41 -1.40 4.80
CA THR A 102 7.77 -2.70 4.60
C THR A 102 6.51 -2.73 5.46
N LEU A 103 5.36 -2.84 4.81
CA LEU A 103 4.05 -2.76 5.45
C LEU A 103 3.22 -3.99 5.08
N ASP A 104 2.65 -4.65 6.08
CA ASP A 104 1.70 -5.75 5.88
C ASP A 104 0.44 -5.51 6.71
N GLN A 105 -0.71 -5.51 6.04
CA GLN A 105 -2.01 -5.42 6.69
C GLN A 105 -2.87 -6.58 6.22
N SER A 106 -3.06 -7.56 7.07
CA SER A 106 -3.74 -8.80 6.71
C SER A 106 -4.72 -9.27 7.78
N ASN A 107 -5.76 -10.01 7.35
CA ASN A 107 -6.75 -10.66 8.21
C ASN A 107 -7.59 -9.75 9.13
N GLY A 108 -7.32 -8.44 9.15
CA GLY A 108 -8.09 -7.47 9.92
C GLY A 108 -9.32 -6.96 9.14
N LYS A 109 -10.12 -6.13 9.82
CA LYS A 109 -11.21 -5.36 9.21
C LYS A 109 -11.30 -3.98 9.84
N ASN A 110 -11.70 -2.99 9.06
CA ASN A 110 -11.82 -1.61 9.52
C ASN A 110 -10.52 -1.12 10.18
N SER A 111 -9.40 -1.34 9.54
CA SER A 111 -8.11 -1.02 10.11
C SER A 111 -7.37 0.00 9.24
N GLU A 112 -6.62 0.87 9.89
CA GLU A 112 -5.88 1.93 9.23
C GLU A 112 -4.38 1.82 9.53
N MET A 113 -3.57 2.00 8.49
CA MET A 113 -2.13 2.07 8.64
C MET A 113 -1.61 3.33 7.95
N THR A 114 -1.00 4.21 8.71
CA THR A 114 -0.37 5.43 8.18
C THR A 114 1.11 5.44 8.50
N VAL A 115 1.95 5.51 7.49
CA VAL A 115 3.41 5.61 7.65
C VAL A 115 3.95 6.82 6.91
N LYS A 116 4.62 7.71 7.62
CA LYS A 116 5.23 8.92 7.06
C LYS A 116 6.72 8.99 7.39
N GLN A 117 7.54 9.06 6.36
CA GLN A 117 8.99 9.19 6.49
C GLN A 117 9.47 10.45 5.76
N PHE A 118 10.12 11.34 6.51
CA PHE A 118 10.67 12.60 6.00
C PHE A 118 12.16 12.69 6.32
N GLY A 119 12.99 12.87 5.30
CA GLY A 119 14.44 12.96 5.47
C GLY A 119 15.18 11.87 4.71
N GLY A 120 16.16 11.24 5.32
CA GLY A 120 16.98 10.27 4.61
C GLY A 120 17.33 9.02 5.40
N GLY A 121 17.31 7.86 4.72
CA GLY A 121 17.69 6.59 5.32
C GLY A 121 16.81 6.13 6.47
N ASN A 122 15.55 6.58 6.54
CA ASN A 122 14.62 6.11 7.56
C ASN A 122 14.05 4.74 7.16
N GLY A 123 13.92 3.85 8.14
CA GLY A 123 13.34 2.51 7.96
C GLY A 123 12.04 2.36 8.75
N ALA A 124 11.01 1.75 8.16
CA ALA A 124 9.79 1.36 8.86
C ALA A 124 9.40 -0.08 8.49
N ALA A 125 9.07 -0.88 9.51
CA ALA A 125 8.48 -2.19 9.34
C ALA A 125 7.21 -2.28 10.18
N VAL A 126 6.07 -2.50 9.54
CA VAL A 126 4.77 -2.51 10.21
C VAL A 126 3.97 -3.73 9.78
N ASP A 127 3.47 -4.46 10.77
CA ASP A 127 2.59 -5.61 10.59
C ASP A 127 1.32 -5.41 11.44
N GLN A 128 0.17 -5.45 10.80
CA GLN A 128 -1.13 -5.23 11.44
C GLN A 128 -2.12 -6.32 11.03
N THR A 129 -2.52 -7.12 11.99
CA THR A 129 -3.57 -8.16 11.80
C THR A 129 -4.82 -7.92 12.65
N ALA A 130 -4.77 -6.94 13.54
CA ALA A 130 -5.89 -6.56 14.40
C ALA A 130 -7.02 -5.88 13.62
N SER A 131 -8.26 -6.16 14.02
CA SER A 131 -9.44 -5.46 13.49
C SER A 131 -9.78 -4.20 14.28
N ASN A 132 -10.41 -3.22 13.63
CA ASN A 132 -10.83 -1.94 14.22
C ASN A 132 -9.67 -1.20 14.90
N SER A 133 -8.54 -1.22 14.25
CA SER A 133 -7.26 -0.79 14.82
C SER A 133 -6.56 0.22 13.93
N SER A 134 -5.73 1.07 14.52
CA SER A 134 -4.95 2.05 13.78
C SER A 134 -3.47 1.98 14.17
N VAL A 135 -2.59 1.98 13.17
CA VAL A 135 -1.14 2.15 13.35
C VAL A 135 -0.71 3.44 12.68
N ASN A 136 0.00 4.28 13.42
CA ASN A 136 0.58 5.51 12.89
C ASN A 136 2.06 5.59 13.21
N VAL A 137 2.90 5.63 12.18
CA VAL A 137 4.36 5.80 12.30
C VAL A 137 4.77 7.08 11.59
N THR A 138 5.40 7.99 12.30
CA THR A 138 5.97 9.20 11.72
C THR A 138 7.45 9.32 12.08
N GLN A 139 8.30 9.35 11.07
CA GLN A 139 9.73 9.51 11.21
C GLN A 139 10.18 10.79 10.50
N VAL A 140 10.92 11.64 11.23
CA VAL A 140 11.49 12.88 10.71
C VAL A 140 12.98 12.92 11.04
N GLY A 141 13.80 13.16 10.04
CA GLY A 141 15.26 13.22 10.19
C GLY A 141 15.98 12.12 9.40
N PHE A 142 17.10 11.67 9.90
CA PHE A 142 17.96 10.74 9.18
C PHE A 142 18.22 9.48 10.01
N GLY A 143 18.18 8.32 9.32
CA GLY A 143 18.55 7.04 9.91
C GLY A 143 17.64 6.54 11.04
N ASN A 144 16.41 7.04 11.13
CA ASN A 144 15.45 6.54 12.11
C ASN A 144 14.94 5.16 11.70
N ASN A 145 14.69 4.31 12.70
CA ASN A 145 14.10 2.99 12.46
C ASN A 145 12.90 2.78 13.40
N ALA A 146 11.80 2.32 12.84
CA ALA A 146 10.58 2.00 13.58
C ALA A 146 10.08 0.59 13.20
N THR A 147 9.67 -0.17 14.22
CA THR A 147 9.02 -1.46 14.03
C THR A 147 7.73 -1.46 14.85
N ALA A 148 6.61 -1.78 14.23
CA ALA A 148 5.33 -1.87 14.90
C ALA A 148 4.62 -3.18 14.51
N HIS A 149 4.12 -3.90 15.51
CA HIS A 149 3.30 -5.08 15.33
C HIS A 149 2.01 -4.92 16.12
N GLN A 150 0.87 -5.14 15.48
CA GLN A 150 -0.45 -5.06 16.11
C GLN A 150 -1.29 -6.27 15.70
N TYR A 151 -1.66 -7.06 16.69
CA TYR A 151 -2.39 -8.32 16.53
C TYR A 151 -3.78 -8.24 17.15
#